data_ca6b33263abd77e99252d6f48a34e730
#
_entry.id   ca6b33263abd77e99252d6f48a34e730
#
_cell.length_a   1.000
_cell.length_b   1.000
_cell.length_c   1.000
_cell.angle_alpha   90.00
_cell.angle_beta   90.00
_cell.angle_gamma   90.00
#
_symmetry.space_group_name_H-M   'P 1'
#
loop_
_entity.id
_entity.type
_entity.pdbx_description
1 polymer ?
#
loop_
_entity_poly.entity_id
_entity_poly.type
_entity_poly.pdbx_seq_one_letter_code
_entity_poly.pdbx_strand_id
1 'polypeptide(L)'
;MAQCLTNLRSLCHDRPVTNEQILHTRHLVAIDLENLAGMARVPTAWAGDAAALMHGLLELDDRDLVYVAGSPHNGMAVCTVAGALHGQARVKKGHNGADLVLLEALESIPDSALLSPRAPVVEVVIVSGDGIFTEVSRRFRRRGLAVTAVARPECMHPAMATACSRVLYLDASTAASVLRPTAA
;
A
#
# COMPACT_ATOMS: atom_id res chain seq x y z
N MET A 1 -47.56 -22.84 -48.97
CA MET A 1 -47.26 -21.76 -48.04
C MET A 1 -46.12 -22.22 -47.13
N ALA A 2 -44.92 -22.13 -47.62
CA ALA A 2 -43.68 -22.42 -46.91
C ALA A 2 -42.63 -21.50 -47.49
N GLN A 3 -42.20 -20.50 -46.74
CA GLN A 3 -41.02 -19.66 -47.02
C GLN A 3 -41.12 -18.40 -46.13
N CYS A 4 -40.66 -18.48 -44.91
CA CYS A 4 -40.23 -17.29 -44.18
C CYS A 4 -39.61 -17.65 -42.79
N LEU A 5 -38.59 -18.50 -42.75
CA LEU A 5 -37.80 -18.74 -41.56
C LEU A 5 -36.34 -19.08 -41.91
N THR A 6 -35.71 -18.20 -42.70
CA THR A 6 -34.28 -18.31 -42.95
C THR A 6 -33.75 -16.90 -43.06
N ASN A 7 -33.29 -16.32 -41.92
CA ASN A 7 -32.30 -15.23 -41.88
C ASN A 7 -32.24 -14.54 -40.50
N LEU A 8 -31.88 -15.31 -39.47
CA LEU A 8 -31.47 -14.72 -38.19
C LEU A 8 -30.24 -15.45 -37.59
N ARG A 9 -29.35 -15.91 -38.45
CA ARG A 9 -28.07 -16.50 -38.04
C ARG A 9 -26.91 -15.84 -38.73
N SER A 10 -26.78 -14.53 -38.60
CA SER A 10 -25.53 -13.90 -39.13
C SER A 10 -25.34 -12.51 -38.57
N LEU A 11 -25.26 -12.36 -37.24
CA LEU A 11 -24.77 -11.14 -36.58
C LEU A 11 -24.16 -11.41 -35.20
N CYS A 12 -23.79 -12.65 -34.91
CA CYS A 12 -22.82 -12.89 -33.86
C CYS A 12 -21.44 -12.92 -34.52
N HIS A 13 -20.88 -11.74 -34.76
CA HIS A 13 -19.45 -11.62 -34.92
C HIS A 13 -18.84 -12.02 -33.58
N ASP A 14 -18.40 -13.26 -33.49
CA ASP A 14 -17.43 -13.71 -32.52
C ASP A 14 -16.16 -12.85 -32.71
N ARG A 15 -16.13 -11.72 -32.04
CA ARG A 15 -14.85 -11.10 -31.75
C ARG A 15 -14.16 -12.07 -30.81
N PRO A 16 -12.99 -12.62 -31.19
CA PRO A 16 -12.18 -13.33 -30.25
C PRO A 16 -11.94 -12.34 -29.09
N VAL A 17 -12.41 -12.67 -27.89
CA VAL A 17 -11.99 -12.00 -26.68
C VAL A 17 -10.51 -12.30 -26.60
N THR A 18 -9.70 -11.41 -27.13
CA THR A 18 -8.25 -11.47 -26.94
C THR A 18 -8.02 -11.31 -25.44
N ASN A 19 -7.63 -12.42 -24.85
CA ASN A 19 -7.36 -12.63 -23.44
C ASN A 19 -6.05 -11.93 -23.04
N GLU A 20 -5.99 -10.60 -23.12
CA GLU A 20 -4.84 -9.77 -22.78
C GLU A 20 -5.24 -8.43 -22.12
N GLN A 21 -6.27 -8.43 -21.31
CA GLN A 21 -6.29 -7.46 -20.24
C GLN A 21 -5.64 -8.14 -19.04
N ILE A 22 -4.31 -8.15 -19.02
CA ILE A 22 -3.55 -8.37 -17.79
C ILE A 22 -4.08 -7.33 -16.83
N LEU A 23 -4.91 -7.79 -15.87
CA LEU A 23 -5.40 -6.96 -14.78
C LEU A 23 -4.17 -6.58 -13.96
N HIS A 24 -3.68 -5.37 -14.15
CA HIS A 24 -2.59 -4.84 -13.34
C HIS A 24 -3.14 -4.61 -11.93
N THR A 25 -2.83 -5.51 -11.04
CA THR A 25 -3.13 -5.34 -9.62
C THR A 25 -2.19 -4.31 -9.01
N ARG A 26 -2.63 -3.64 -7.95
CA ARG A 26 -1.81 -2.65 -7.23
C ARG A 26 -2.01 -2.77 -5.72
N HIS A 27 -1.06 -2.26 -4.99
CA HIS A 27 -1.13 -2.11 -3.55
C HIS A 27 -1.60 -0.71 -3.15
N LEU A 28 -2.21 -0.64 -1.99
CA LEU A 28 -2.44 0.61 -1.27
C LEU A 28 -1.53 0.59 -0.03
N VAL A 29 -0.54 1.46 0.00
CA VAL A 29 0.50 1.44 1.02
C VAL A 29 0.46 2.73 1.84
N ALA A 30 0.39 2.61 3.15
CA ALA A 30 0.47 3.71 4.10
C ALA A 30 1.69 3.52 5.00
N ILE A 31 2.64 4.43 4.95
CA ILE A 31 3.91 4.36 5.66
C ILE A 31 3.98 5.47 6.70
N ASP A 32 3.96 5.10 7.98
CA ASP A 32 4.40 5.96 9.08
C ASP A 32 5.93 5.87 9.19
N LEU A 33 6.60 6.93 8.77
CA LEU A 33 8.06 6.94 8.68
C LEU A 33 8.74 6.84 10.06
N GLU A 34 8.12 7.41 11.09
CA GLU A 34 8.65 7.38 12.47
C GLU A 34 8.52 5.99 13.08
N ASN A 35 7.40 5.34 12.84
CA ASN A 35 7.16 3.96 13.28
C ASN A 35 8.09 2.98 12.53
N LEU A 36 8.23 3.15 11.21
CA LEU A 36 9.17 2.37 10.41
C LEU A 36 10.61 2.51 10.93
N ALA A 37 11.07 3.75 11.14
CA ALA A 37 12.41 4.04 11.62
C ALA A 37 12.62 3.67 13.10
N GLY A 38 11.55 3.66 13.89
CA GLY A 38 11.58 3.48 15.34
C GLY A 38 12.18 4.65 16.09
N MET A 39 12.11 5.81 15.52
CA MET A 39 12.67 7.00 16.12
C MET A 39 11.86 8.25 15.75
N ALA A 40 11.70 9.17 16.69
CA ALA A 40 10.93 10.39 16.46
C ALA A 40 11.60 11.36 15.47
N ARG A 41 12.93 11.29 15.32
CA ARG A 41 13.68 12.08 14.33
C ARG A 41 14.40 11.16 13.37
N VAL A 42 13.93 11.15 12.12
CA VAL A 42 14.46 10.32 11.05
C VAL A 42 15.50 11.12 10.27
N PRO A 43 16.78 10.67 10.25
CA PRO A 43 17.79 11.34 9.45
C PRO A 43 17.44 11.26 7.96
N THR A 44 17.57 12.37 7.25
CA THR A 44 17.32 12.39 5.79
C THR A 44 18.22 11.42 5.03
N ALA A 45 19.44 11.21 5.51
CA ALA A 45 20.37 10.23 4.94
C ALA A 45 19.82 8.78 4.98
N TRP A 46 18.95 8.46 5.94
CA TRP A 46 18.32 7.14 6.06
C TRP A 46 17.12 6.95 5.11
N ALA A 47 16.61 8.05 4.55
CA ALA A 47 15.38 8.00 3.73
C ALA A 47 15.55 7.15 2.46
N GLY A 48 16.73 7.17 1.84
CA GLY A 48 17.03 6.32 0.68
C GLY A 48 16.99 4.83 1.02
N ASP A 49 17.60 4.45 2.14
CA ASP A 49 17.59 3.06 2.62
C ASP A 49 16.18 2.60 2.99
N ALA A 50 15.39 3.46 3.62
CA ALA A 50 13.98 3.18 3.93
C ALA A 50 13.15 2.93 2.67
N ALA A 51 13.32 3.76 1.65
CA ALA A 51 12.63 3.59 0.38
C ALA A 51 13.05 2.28 -0.31
N ALA A 52 14.35 1.98 -0.35
CA ALA A 52 14.87 0.74 -0.92
C ALA A 52 14.35 -0.50 -0.17
N LEU A 53 14.29 -0.43 1.17
CA LEU A 53 13.72 -1.48 2.00
C LEU A 53 12.24 -1.72 1.66
N MET A 54 11.44 -0.67 1.59
CA MET A 54 10.01 -0.80 1.27
C MET A 54 9.78 -1.31 -0.14
N HIS A 55 10.53 -0.78 -1.11
CA HIS A 55 10.45 -1.22 -2.50
C HIS A 55 10.78 -2.72 -2.63
N GLY A 56 11.87 -3.18 -2.01
CA GLY A 56 12.28 -4.58 -2.07
C GLY A 56 11.39 -5.53 -1.26
N LEU A 57 10.87 -5.07 -0.10
CA LEU A 57 10.03 -5.89 0.76
C LEU A 57 8.61 -6.10 0.20
N LEU A 58 8.08 -5.08 -0.47
CA LEU A 58 6.70 -5.03 -0.94
C LEU A 58 6.58 -5.17 -2.46
N GLU A 59 7.71 -5.27 -3.17
CA GLU A 59 7.76 -5.37 -4.65
C GLU A 59 6.95 -4.26 -5.34
N LEU A 60 7.07 -3.01 -4.82
CA LEU A 60 6.27 -1.88 -5.28
C LEU A 60 6.60 -1.48 -6.72
N ASP A 61 5.58 -1.02 -7.43
CA ASP A 61 5.71 -0.44 -8.76
C ASP A 61 5.07 0.98 -8.84
N ASP A 62 5.18 1.63 -9.98
CA ASP A 62 4.72 3.01 -10.21
C ASP A 62 3.18 3.16 -10.22
N ARG A 63 2.44 2.07 -10.20
CA ARG A 63 0.97 2.04 -10.16
C ARG A 63 0.42 1.95 -8.75
N ASP A 64 1.24 1.60 -7.80
CA ASP A 64 0.85 1.47 -6.41
C ASP A 64 0.44 2.83 -5.81
N LEU A 65 -0.51 2.81 -4.90
CA LEU A 65 -0.96 3.99 -4.19
C LEU A 65 -0.17 4.10 -2.88
N VAL A 66 0.87 4.91 -2.87
CA VAL A 66 1.76 5.03 -1.71
C VAL A 66 1.53 6.37 -1.00
N TYR A 67 1.30 6.33 0.30
CA TYR A 67 1.25 7.48 1.20
C TYR A 67 2.35 7.35 2.24
N VAL A 68 3.18 8.37 2.37
CA VAL A 68 4.24 8.43 3.37
C VAL A 68 3.97 9.62 4.29
N ALA A 69 3.87 9.37 5.59
CA ALA A 69 3.63 10.42 6.55
C ALA A 69 4.70 10.49 7.65
N GLY A 70 4.76 11.65 8.27
CA GLY A 70 5.61 11.94 9.41
C GLY A 70 5.33 13.30 10.01
N SER A 71 6.01 13.61 11.10
CA SER A 71 5.96 14.94 11.72
C SER A 71 6.69 15.99 10.86
N PRO A 72 6.46 17.29 11.08
CA PRO A 72 7.14 18.37 10.35
C PRO A 72 8.67 18.32 10.48
N HIS A 73 9.20 17.77 11.56
CA HIS A 73 10.66 17.61 11.74
C HIS A 73 11.26 16.63 10.75
N ASN A 74 10.48 15.69 10.26
CA ASN A 74 10.87 14.66 9.32
C ASN A 74 10.42 14.96 7.87
N GLY A 75 9.89 16.15 7.61
CA GLY A 75 9.29 16.52 6.33
C GLY A 75 10.19 16.26 5.13
N MET A 76 11.49 16.54 5.23
CA MET A 76 12.46 16.25 4.16
C MET A 76 12.60 14.73 3.94
N ALA A 77 12.75 13.95 5.00
CA ALA A 77 12.83 12.48 4.90
C ALA A 77 11.53 11.90 4.32
N VAL A 78 10.36 12.39 4.76
CA VAL A 78 9.05 12.00 4.22
C VAL A 78 8.97 12.27 2.71
N CYS A 79 9.37 13.48 2.27
CA CYS A 79 9.38 13.83 0.85
C CYS A 79 10.35 12.96 0.04
N THR A 80 11.53 12.65 0.61
CA THR A 80 12.53 11.82 -0.06
C THR A 80 12.01 10.38 -0.25
N VAL A 81 11.45 9.76 0.81
CA VAL A 81 10.86 8.42 0.71
C VAL A 81 9.67 8.40 -0.24
N ALA A 82 8.75 9.35 -0.12
CA ALA A 82 7.60 9.43 -1.00
C ALA A 82 8.01 9.61 -2.47
N GLY A 83 8.99 10.47 -2.75
CA GLY A 83 9.50 10.66 -4.11
C GLY A 83 10.14 9.41 -4.69
N ALA A 84 10.92 8.67 -3.90
CA ALA A 84 11.56 7.43 -4.32
C ALA A 84 10.56 6.27 -4.55
N LEU A 85 9.41 6.30 -3.88
CA LEU A 85 8.34 5.30 -4.03
C LEU A 85 7.19 5.78 -4.94
N HIS A 86 7.36 6.87 -5.70
CA HIS A 86 6.31 7.49 -6.53
C HIS A 86 5.02 7.80 -5.75
N GLY A 87 5.14 8.02 -4.44
CA GLY A 87 4.04 8.21 -3.50
C GLY A 87 3.73 9.66 -3.17
N GLN A 88 2.79 9.84 -2.27
CA GLN A 88 2.36 11.13 -1.77
C GLN A 88 2.91 11.38 -0.35
N ALA A 89 3.64 12.48 -0.19
CA ALA A 89 4.11 12.94 1.11
C ALA A 89 2.97 13.59 1.91
N ARG A 90 2.86 13.28 3.18
CA ARG A 90 1.91 13.83 4.13
C ARG A 90 2.63 14.27 5.40
N VAL A 91 2.46 15.51 5.79
CA VAL A 91 3.08 16.04 7.01
C VAL A 91 2.03 16.73 7.87
N LYS A 92 1.89 16.30 9.11
CA LYS A 92 0.92 16.89 10.04
C LYS A 92 1.57 17.09 11.42
N LYS A 93 1.37 18.29 11.98
CA LYS A 93 1.83 18.64 13.32
C LYS A 93 0.90 18.08 14.38
N GLY A 94 1.48 17.73 15.52
CA GLY A 94 0.74 17.34 16.73
C GLY A 94 0.98 15.89 17.14
N HIS A 95 0.43 15.53 18.28
CA HIS A 95 0.46 14.16 18.77
C HIS A 95 -0.29 13.26 17.78
N ASN A 96 0.30 12.14 17.40
CA ASN A 96 -0.23 11.23 16.38
C ASN A 96 -0.52 11.90 15.02
N GLY A 97 0.19 13.00 14.69
CA GLY A 97 -0.07 13.75 13.46
C GLY A 97 0.11 12.91 12.21
N ALA A 98 1.17 12.11 12.14
CA ALA A 98 1.44 11.18 11.03
C ALA A 98 0.31 10.14 10.88
N ASP A 99 -0.08 9.50 11.98
CA ASP A 99 -1.15 8.50 11.99
C ASP A 99 -2.48 9.07 11.52
N LEU A 100 -2.86 10.24 12.04
CA LEU A 100 -4.12 10.88 11.70
C LEU A 100 -4.19 11.25 10.22
N VAL A 101 -3.10 11.75 9.62
CA VAL A 101 -3.12 12.11 8.20
C VAL A 101 -3.09 10.88 7.30
N LEU A 102 -2.49 9.77 7.74
CA LEU A 102 -2.60 8.49 7.05
C LEU A 102 -4.00 7.90 7.13
N LEU A 103 -4.64 7.96 8.30
CA LEU A 103 -6.05 7.56 8.45
C LEU A 103 -6.96 8.37 7.54
N GLU A 104 -6.82 9.71 7.53
CA GLU A 104 -7.56 10.59 6.62
C GLU A 104 -7.37 10.18 5.16
N ALA A 105 -6.11 9.87 4.74
CA ALA A 105 -5.81 9.42 3.40
C ALA A 105 -6.49 8.08 3.08
N LEU A 106 -6.34 7.09 3.95
CA LEU A 106 -6.93 5.75 3.77
C LEU A 106 -8.48 5.80 3.76
N GLU A 107 -9.07 6.66 4.58
CA GLU A 107 -10.53 6.82 4.67
C GLU A 107 -11.13 7.57 3.49
N SER A 108 -10.38 8.47 2.88
CA SER A 108 -10.82 9.26 1.73
C SER A 108 -10.83 8.51 0.40
N ILE A 109 -10.23 7.31 0.33
CA ILE A 109 -10.16 6.54 -0.91
C ILE A 109 -11.55 5.97 -1.24
N PRO A 110 -12.14 6.35 -2.38
CA PRO A 110 -13.45 5.84 -2.77
C PRO A 110 -13.38 4.38 -3.23
N ASP A 111 -14.47 3.65 -3.06
CA ASP A 111 -14.56 2.25 -3.48
C ASP A 111 -14.30 2.07 -4.99
N SER A 112 -14.66 3.06 -5.81
CA SER A 112 -14.37 3.06 -7.25
C SER A 112 -12.87 3.06 -7.57
N ALA A 113 -12.04 3.62 -6.68
CA ALA A 113 -10.59 3.58 -6.84
C ALA A 113 -10.00 2.26 -6.32
N LEU A 114 -10.56 1.69 -5.25
CA LEU A 114 -10.13 0.41 -4.70
C LEU A 114 -10.50 -0.77 -5.62
N LEU A 115 -11.72 -0.75 -6.16
CA LEU A 115 -12.31 -1.84 -6.95
C LEU A 115 -12.26 -1.56 -8.46
N SER A 116 -11.36 -0.70 -8.91
CA SER A 116 -11.24 -0.35 -10.34
C SER A 116 -11.03 -1.61 -11.19
N PRO A 117 -11.88 -1.87 -12.21
CA PRO A 117 -11.73 -3.05 -13.05
C PRO A 117 -10.40 -3.12 -13.82
N ARG A 118 -9.76 -1.97 -14.04
CA ARG A 118 -8.49 -1.88 -14.80
C ARG A 118 -7.24 -2.06 -13.93
N ALA A 119 -7.34 -1.66 -12.67
CA ALA A 119 -6.24 -1.73 -11.72
C ALA A 119 -6.81 -1.84 -10.28
N PRO A 120 -7.37 -3.02 -9.91
CA PRO A 120 -7.91 -3.22 -8.58
C PRO A 120 -6.80 -3.19 -7.53
N VAL A 121 -7.10 -2.62 -6.36
CA VAL A 121 -6.27 -2.81 -5.18
C VAL A 121 -6.51 -4.22 -4.67
N VAL A 122 -5.45 -5.01 -4.55
CA VAL A 122 -5.51 -6.38 -4.05
C VAL A 122 -5.10 -6.50 -2.60
N GLU A 123 -4.26 -5.60 -2.16
CA GLU A 123 -3.74 -5.60 -0.79
C GLU A 123 -3.58 -4.17 -0.27
N VAL A 124 -3.91 -3.98 1.00
CA VAL A 124 -3.61 -2.77 1.76
C VAL A 124 -2.46 -3.07 2.70
N VAL A 125 -1.37 -2.34 2.58
CA VAL A 125 -0.19 -2.48 3.44
C VAL A 125 -0.09 -1.27 4.36
N ILE A 126 -0.07 -1.51 5.65
CA ILE A 126 0.09 -0.47 6.68
C ILE A 126 1.44 -0.69 7.36
N VAL A 127 2.38 0.21 7.08
CA VAL A 127 3.72 0.19 7.66
C VAL A 127 3.69 1.00 8.96
N SER A 128 3.03 0.41 9.93
CA SER A 128 2.90 0.86 11.31
C SER A 128 2.35 -0.28 12.16
N GLY A 129 2.80 -0.34 13.41
CA GLY A 129 2.25 -1.26 14.41
C GLY A 129 1.21 -0.62 15.32
N ASP A 130 0.89 0.67 15.16
CA ASP A 130 0.03 1.39 16.06
C ASP A 130 -1.43 0.90 16.03
N GLY A 131 -2.02 0.76 17.21
CA GLY A 131 -3.41 0.34 17.38
C GLY A 131 -4.45 1.28 16.76
N ILE A 132 -4.08 2.52 16.45
CA ILE A 132 -4.97 3.50 15.82
C ILE A 132 -5.47 3.02 14.43
N PHE A 133 -4.68 2.20 13.73
CA PHE A 133 -5.04 1.66 12.41
C PHE A 133 -5.94 0.41 12.47
N THR A 134 -6.27 -0.08 13.67
CA THR A 134 -7.05 -1.31 13.85
C THR A 134 -8.40 -1.27 13.12
N GLU A 135 -9.16 -0.18 13.27
CA GLU A 135 -10.52 -0.13 12.70
C GLU A 135 -10.51 0.06 11.18
N VAL A 136 -9.59 0.85 10.63
CA VAL A 136 -9.45 0.99 9.18
C VAL A 136 -9.01 -0.33 8.54
N SER A 137 -8.14 -1.11 9.21
CA SER A 137 -7.75 -2.45 8.78
C SER A 137 -8.94 -3.40 8.72
N ARG A 138 -9.76 -3.42 9.77
CA ARG A 138 -11.01 -4.22 9.77
C ARG A 138 -11.97 -3.79 8.67
N ARG A 139 -12.07 -2.49 8.39
CA ARG A 139 -12.92 -1.95 7.33
C ARG A 139 -12.48 -2.45 5.95
N PHE A 140 -11.19 -2.44 5.63
CA PHE A 140 -10.68 -2.98 4.36
C PHE A 140 -10.89 -4.49 4.25
N ARG A 141 -10.67 -5.24 5.34
CA ARG A 141 -10.96 -6.68 5.34
C ARG A 141 -12.43 -7.00 5.13
N ARG A 142 -13.36 -6.22 5.72
CA ARG A 142 -14.81 -6.37 5.44
C ARG A 142 -15.18 -6.12 3.97
N ARG A 143 -14.34 -5.36 3.24
CA ARG A 143 -14.46 -5.14 1.78
C ARG A 143 -13.82 -6.24 0.94
N GLY A 144 -13.28 -7.28 1.57
CA GLY A 144 -12.63 -8.40 0.88
C GLY A 144 -11.16 -8.16 0.50
N LEU A 145 -10.55 -7.05 0.93
CA LEU A 145 -9.14 -6.77 0.68
C LEU A 145 -8.25 -7.50 1.68
N ALA A 146 -7.12 -8.00 1.22
CA ALA A 146 -6.04 -8.42 2.12
C ALA A 146 -5.47 -7.20 2.83
N VAL A 147 -5.12 -7.33 4.11
CA VAL A 147 -4.46 -6.26 4.88
C VAL A 147 -3.21 -6.83 5.53
N THR A 148 -2.08 -6.24 5.22
CA THR A 148 -0.78 -6.58 5.83
C THR A 148 -0.30 -5.42 6.69
N ALA A 149 0.05 -5.72 7.94
CA ALA A 149 0.80 -4.79 8.78
C ALA A 149 2.30 -5.09 8.68
N VAL A 150 3.10 -4.04 8.58
CA VAL A 150 4.57 -4.13 8.59
C VAL A 150 5.08 -3.30 9.76
N ALA A 151 5.71 -3.91 10.73
CA ALA A 151 6.23 -3.19 11.89
C ALA A 151 7.35 -3.98 12.58
N ARG A 152 8.09 -3.31 13.44
CA ARG A 152 9.00 -4.00 14.34
C ARG A 152 8.21 -4.74 15.41
N PRO A 153 8.70 -5.92 15.88
CA PRO A 153 7.99 -6.74 16.85
C PRO A 153 7.54 -5.98 18.10
N GLU A 154 8.42 -5.12 18.63
CA GLU A 154 8.17 -4.33 19.83
C GLU A 154 7.19 -3.17 19.65
N CYS A 155 6.92 -2.78 18.40
CA CYS A 155 5.97 -1.72 18.06
C CYS A 155 4.58 -2.23 17.70
N MET A 156 4.39 -3.56 17.59
CA MET A 156 3.12 -4.13 17.14
C MET A 156 2.08 -4.18 18.25
N HIS A 157 1.03 -3.40 18.10
CA HIS A 157 -0.12 -3.46 19.01
C HIS A 157 -0.94 -4.73 18.77
N PRO A 158 -1.33 -5.51 19.81
CA PRO A 158 -2.04 -6.77 19.64
C PRO A 158 -3.35 -6.67 18.86
N ALA A 159 -4.13 -5.58 19.05
CA ALA A 159 -5.37 -5.37 18.30
C ALA A 159 -5.11 -5.14 16.80
N MET A 160 -4.01 -4.46 16.45
CA MET A 160 -3.60 -4.27 15.05
C MET A 160 -3.21 -5.59 14.41
N ALA A 161 -2.39 -6.41 15.08
CA ALA A 161 -2.01 -7.73 14.60
C ALA A 161 -3.23 -8.62 14.32
N THR A 162 -4.24 -8.59 15.21
CA THR A 162 -5.48 -9.36 15.05
C THR A 162 -6.37 -8.81 13.92
N ALA A 163 -6.32 -7.51 13.66
CA ALA A 163 -7.12 -6.86 12.62
C ALA A 163 -6.61 -7.14 11.20
N CYS A 164 -5.35 -7.50 11.05
CA CYS A 164 -4.72 -7.75 9.75
C CYS A 164 -4.89 -9.20 9.28
N SER A 165 -4.74 -9.41 7.97
CA SER A 165 -4.66 -10.75 7.37
C SER A 165 -3.29 -11.36 7.59
N ARG A 166 -2.26 -10.52 7.63
CA ARG A 166 -0.85 -10.90 7.78
C ARG A 166 -0.08 -9.82 8.54
N VAL A 167 0.93 -10.23 9.26
CA VAL A 167 1.91 -9.33 9.88
C VAL A 167 3.30 -9.70 9.38
N LEU A 168 4.04 -8.72 8.91
CA LEU A 168 5.45 -8.82 8.56
C LEU A 168 6.26 -8.08 9.61
N TYR A 169 7.14 -8.78 10.26
CA TYR A 169 8.02 -8.17 11.26
C TYR A 169 9.33 -7.72 10.64
N LEU A 170 9.67 -6.46 10.87
CA LEU A 170 10.96 -5.88 10.52
C LEU A 170 11.93 -6.13 11.68
N ASP A 171 12.66 -7.20 11.61
CA ASP A 171 13.77 -7.46 12.50
C ASP A 171 15.10 -6.96 11.92
N ALA A 172 16.16 -7.00 12.74
CA ALA A 172 17.49 -6.57 12.32
C ALA A 172 18.04 -7.40 11.13
N SER A 173 17.59 -8.65 10.98
CA SER A 173 18.01 -9.51 9.88
C SER A 173 17.33 -9.14 8.56
N THR A 174 16.04 -8.82 8.60
CA THR A 174 15.27 -8.33 7.45
C THR A 174 15.83 -7.00 6.96
N ALA A 175 16.06 -6.05 7.87
CA ALA A 175 16.67 -4.77 7.54
C ALA A 175 18.08 -4.95 6.94
N ALA A 176 18.91 -5.80 7.53
CA ALA A 176 20.26 -6.09 7.05
C ALA A 176 20.29 -6.83 5.70
N SER A 177 19.29 -7.66 5.40
CA SER A 177 19.25 -8.43 4.14
C SER A 177 18.88 -7.55 2.94
N VAL A 178 18.02 -6.56 3.14
CA VAL A 178 17.56 -5.64 2.07
C VAL A 178 18.54 -4.49 1.88
N LEU A 179 19.22 -4.04 2.93
CA LEU A 179 20.19 -2.94 2.89
C LEU A 179 21.63 -3.38 2.54
N ARG A 180 21.85 -4.65 2.20
CA ARG A 180 23.15 -5.06 1.67
C ARG A 180 23.37 -4.40 0.32
N PRO A 181 24.43 -3.60 0.14
CA PRO A 181 24.79 -3.14 -1.18
C PRO A 181 25.03 -4.39 -2.04
N THR A 182 24.32 -4.49 -3.16
CA THR A 182 24.69 -5.44 -4.22
C THR A 182 26.13 -5.12 -4.56
N ALA A 183 27.03 -6.00 -4.17
CA ALA A 183 28.45 -5.89 -4.56
C ALA A 183 28.48 -5.83 -6.08
N ALA A 184 28.95 -4.70 -6.59
CA ALA A 184 29.20 -4.46 -8.01
C ALA A 184 30.39 -5.27 -8.49
#